data_787d1f8cef463c1d67a6575bb5faf189
#
_entry.id   787d1f8cef463c1d67a6575bb5faf189
#
_cell.length_a   1.000
_cell.length_b   1.000
_cell.length_c   1.000
_cell.angle_alpha   90.00
_cell.angle_beta   90.00
_cell.angle_gamma   90.00
#
_symmetry.space_group_name_H-M   'P 1'
#
loop_
_entity.id
_entity.type
_entity.pdbx_description
1 polymer ?
#
loop_
_entity_poly.entity_id
_entity_poly.type
_entity_poly.pdbx_seq_one_letter_code
_entity_poly.pdbx_strand_id
1 'polypeptide(L)'
;MRILSFMAMLLWSLCLNAQDSALTSGNFLTDYKRSYLEQELGIPLSTGGNLLLYDTISTWLGTPYRFAGNCEKGIDCSGFVNVLFDRVYGKKLGARNSAVIYVWVLKLNKDELQEGDLVFFRNSRKRISHIGLYLGNNKFVHASTSRGVIISDLNEPYYKRYFAGAGRYKADVIGENNSN
;
A
#
# COMPACT_ATOMS: atom_id res chain seq x y z
N MET A 1 14.64 -56.65 14.01
CA MET A 1 13.68 -55.78 13.31
C MET A 1 12.87 -54.79 14.18
N ARG A 2 13.03 -54.71 15.50
CA ARG A 2 12.26 -53.78 16.38
C ARG A 2 12.96 -52.47 16.72
N ILE A 3 14.27 -52.30 16.50
CA ILE A 3 15.05 -51.11 16.88
C ILE A 3 14.98 -50.01 15.83
N LEU A 4 14.83 -50.34 14.55
CA LEU A 4 14.68 -49.36 13.46
C LEU A 4 13.36 -48.56 13.49
N SER A 5 12.30 -49.16 14.07
CA SER A 5 10.99 -48.51 14.18
C SER A 5 10.96 -47.40 15.24
N PHE A 6 11.74 -47.53 16.32
CA PHE A 6 11.81 -46.52 17.39
C PHE A 6 12.62 -45.28 17.00
N MET A 7 13.70 -45.47 16.24
CA MET A 7 14.50 -44.31 15.73
C MET A 7 13.74 -43.47 14.72
N ALA A 8 12.92 -44.09 13.85
CA ALA A 8 12.12 -43.37 12.89
C ALA A 8 11.01 -42.52 13.56
N MET A 9 10.38 -43.02 14.63
CA MET A 9 9.40 -42.26 15.41
C MET A 9 10.03 -41.09 16.18
N LEU A 10 11.23 -41.24 16.72
CA LEU A 10 11.94 -40.15 17.41
C LEU A 10 12.38 -39.03 16.45
N LEU A 11 12.84 -39.36 15.25
CA LEU A 11 13.19 -38.39 14.23
C LEU A 11 11.95 -37.64 13.70
N TRP A 12 10.80 -38.30 13.59
CA TRP A 12 9.56 -37.66 13.17
C TRP A 12 9.02 -36.72 14.24
N SER A 13 9.09 -37.04 15.52
CA SER A 13 8.69 -36.15 16.61
C SER A 13 9.60 -34.91 16.73
N LEU A 14 10.90 -35.02 16.45
CA LEU A 14 11.82 -33.90 16.41
C LEU A 14 11.56 -32.98 15.23
N CYS A 15 11.18 -33.49 14.05
CA CYS A 15 10.78 -32.70 12.91
C CYS A 15 9.49 -31.90 13.15
N LEU A 16 8.48 -32.51 13.80
CA LEU A 16 7.23 -31.81 14.13
C LEU A 16 7.46 -30.65 15.11
N ASN A 17 8.27 -30.87 16.14
CA ASN A 17 8.60 -29.81 17.11
C ASN A 17 9.43 -28.65 16.47
N ALA A 18 10.29 -28.95 15.50
CA ALA A 18 11.04 -27.93 14.76
C ALA A 18 10.15 -27.11 13.82
N GLN A 19 9.13 -27.69 13.21
CA GLN A 19 8.15 -26.99 12.39
C GLN A 19 7.26 -26.07 13.22
N ASP A 20 6.78 -26.50 14.38
CA ASP A 20 5.97 -25.68 15.28
C ASP A 20 6.76 -24.48 15.83
N SER A 21 8.03 -24.67 16.19
CA SER A 21 8.86 -23.56 16.68
C SER A 21 9.18 -22.53 15.59
N ALA A 22 9.38 -22.96 14.36
CA ALA A 22 9.62 -22.06 13.22
C ALA A 22 8.35 -21.27 12.84
N LEU A 23 7.18 -21.91 12.86
CA LEU A 23 5.89 -21.25 12.62
C LEU A 23 5.57 -20.22 13.72
N THR A 24 5.82 -20.55 14.98
CA THR A 24 5.62 -19.63 16.12
C THR A 24 6.57 -18.45 16.05
N SER A 25 7.83 -18.65 15.68
CA SER A 25 8.82 -17.59 15.50
C SER A 25 8.46 -16.66 14.32
N GLY A 26 8.00 -17.24 13.20
CA GLY A 26 7.56 -16.46 12.04
C GLY A 26 6.36 -15.55 12.33
N ASN A 27 5.38 -16.07 13.06
CA ASN A 27 4.22 -15.29 13.51
C ASN A 27 4.62 -14.16 14.47
N PHE A 28 5.49 -14.44 15.43
CA PHE A 28 5.98 -13.45 16.38
C PHE A 28 6.69 -12.29 15.69
N LEU A 29 7.58 -12.57 14.72
CA LEU A 29 8.28 -11.52 13.97
C LEU A 29 7.32 -10.68 13.13
N THR A 30 6.30 -11.31 12.54
CA THR A 30 5.27 -10.62 11.76
C THR A 30 4.42 -9.71 12.64
N ASP A 31 4.00 -10.19 13.81
CA ASP A 31 3.19 -9.43 14.78
C ASP A 31 4.00 -8.28 15.39
N TYR A 32 5.28 -8.51 15.70
CA TYR A 32 6.19 -7.46 16.15
C TYR A 32 6.35 -6.35 15.09
N LYS A 33 6.62 -6.73 13.83
CA LYS A 33 6.74 -5.79 12.71
C LYS A 33 5.45 -4.99 12.52
N ARG A 34 4.30 -5.64 12.61
CA ARG A 34 2.98 -5.00 12.54
C ARG A 34 2.83 -3.95 13.64
N SER A 35 3.04 -4.33 14.90
CA SER A 35 2.91 -3.42 16.04
C SER A 35 3.87 -2.24 15.96
N TYR A 36 5.10 -2.47 15.49
CA TYR A 36 6.07 -1.41 15.24
C TYR A 36 5.55 -0.41 14.18
N LEU A 37 5.05 -0.91 13.05
CA LEU A 37 4.53 -0.05 11.98
C LEU A 37 3.26 0.69 12.39
N GLU A 38 2.38 0.10 13.19
CA GLU A 38 1.20 0.79 13.74
C GLU A 38 1.59 1.96 14.64
N GLN A 39 2.60 1.78 15.46
CA GLN A 39 3.14 2.84 16.30
C GLN A 39 3.82 3.95 15.48
N GLU A 40 4.65 3.57 14.52
CA GLU A 40 5.38 4.51 13.64
C GLU A 40 4.43 5.36 12.79
N LEU A 41 3.41 4.73 12.20
CA LEU A 41 2.46 5.37 11.30
C LEU A 41 1.29 6.05 12.04
N GLY A 42 1.09 5.76 13.32
CA GLY A 42 0.00 6.28 14.13
C GLY A 42 -1.39 5.84 13.68
N ILE A 43 -1.49 4.71 12.98
CA ILE A 43 -2.76 4.13 12.51
C ILE A 43 -2.77 2.62 12.71
N PRO A 44 -3.95 2.01 12.99
CA PRO A 44 -4.08 0.56 12.92
C PRO A 44 -3.93 0.08 11.47
N LEU A 45 -3.17 -0.99 11.26
CA LEU A 45 -3.03 -1.62 9.96
C LEU A 45 -4.27 -2.47 9.65
N SER A 46 -4.64 -2.53 8.37
CA SER A 46 -5.72 -3.41 7.90
C SER A 46 -5.43 -4.87 8.25
N THR A 47 -6.45 -5.61 8.67
CA THR A 47 -6.31 -7.07 8.93
C THR A 47 -5.84 -7.76 7.66
N GLY A 48 -4.71 -8.49 7.74
CA GLY A 48 -4.06 -9.08 6.57
C GLY A 48 -3.37 -8.07 5.64
N GLY A 49 -3.24 -6.79 6.05
CA GLY A 49 -2.61 -5.73 5.27
C GLY A 49 -1.17 -6.05 4.88
N ASN A 50 -0.76 -5.52 3.74
CA ASN A 50 0.57 -5.74 3.17
C ASN A 50 1.64 -4.99 3.96
N LEU A 51 2.39 -5.70 4.81
CA LEU A 51 3.45 -5.09 5.65
C LEU A 51 4.53 -4.37 4.82
N LEU A 52 4.82 -4.83 3.59
CA LEU A 52 5.75 -4.15 2.70
C LEU A 52 5.23 -2.77 2.27
N LEU A 53 3.91 -2.62 2.11
CA LEU A 53 3.28 -1.33 1.83
C LEU A 53 3.53 -0.34 2.98
N TYR A 54 3.23 -0.75 4.21
CA TYR A 54 3.37 0.11 5.38
C TYR A 54 4.83 0.41 5.70
N ASP A 55 5.72 -0.57 5.53
CA ASP A 55 7.17 -0.38 5.66
C ASP A 55 7.71 0.62 4.61
N THR A 56 7.24 0.50 3.37
CA THR A 56 7.60 1.47 2.32
C THR A 56 7.05 2.87 2.66
N ILE A 57 5.81 2.98 3.14
CA ILE A 57 5.22 4.25 3.54
C ILE A 57 6.06 4.91 4.65
N SER A 58 6.47 4.14 5.69
CA SER A 58 7.22 4.68 6.82
C SER A 58 8.53 5.35 6.38
N THR A 59 9.22 4.78 5.39
CA THR A 59 10.46 5.38 4.84
C THR A 59 10.23 6.69 4.07
N TRP A 60 8.99 6.98 3.65
CA TRP A 60 8.64 8.17 2.88
C TRP A 60 7.92 9.23 3.68
N LEU A 61 7.45 8.96 4.90
CA LEU A 61 6.76 9.94 5.73
C LEU A 61 7.61 11.22 5.89
N GLY A 62 6.96 12.38 5.76
CA GLY A 62 7.61 13.67 5.86
C GLY A 62 8.42 14.09 4.63
N THR A 63 8.63 13.24 3.62
CA THR A 63 9.29 13.65 2.37
C THR A 63 8.59 14.88 1.78
N PRO A 64 9.33 15.98 1.52
CA PRO A 64 8.73 17.23 1.05
C PRO A 64 7.99 17.07 -0.29
N TYR A 65 6.92 17.85 -0.47
CA TYR A 65 6.29 17.93 -1.79
C TYR A 65 7.18 18.70 -2.76
N ARG A 66 7.37 18.13 -3.95
CA ARG A 66 8.02 18.83 -5.07
C ARG A 66 7.30 18.46 -6.36
N PHE A 67 6.80 19.46 -7.06
CA PHE A 67 6.16 19.25 -8.37
C PHE A 67 7.10 18.53 -9.34
N ALA A 68 6.60 17.48 -9.98
CA ALA A 68 7.37 16.56 -10.83
C ALA A 68 8.54 15.85 -10.11
N GLY A 69 8.64 15.93 -8.78
CA GLY A 69 9.64 15.23 -7.97
C GLY A 69 9.40 13.71 -7.96
N ASN A 70 10.48 12.93 -7.78
CA ASN A 70 10.44 11.47 -7.82
C ASN A 70 11.47 10.79 -6.89
N CYS A 71 11.96 11.50 -5.89
CA CYS A 71 12.96 10.99 -4.95
C CYS A 71 12.71 11.51 -3.53
N GLU A 72 13.47 11.03 -2.56
CA GLU A 72 13.38 11.38 -1.15
C GLU A 72 13.68 12.86 -0.85
N LYS A 73 14.33 13.58 -1.78
CA LYS A 73 14.53 15.04 -1.68
C LYS A 73 13.29 15.85 -2.07
N GLY A 74 12.27 15.19 -2.59
CA GLY A 74 10.99 15.77 -2.94
C GLY A 74 10.22 14.94 -3.96
N ILE A 75 8.93 14.77 -3.71
CA ILE A 75 8.05 13.92 -4.52
C ILE A 75 6.68 14.58 -4.71
N ASP A 76 6.06 14.41 -5.89
CA ASP A 76 4.66 14.79 -6.10
C ASP A 76 3.69 13.64 -5.81
N CYS A 77 2.38 13.92 -5.77
CA CYS A 77 1.36 12.94 -5.43
C CYS A 77 1.34 11.73 -6.37
N SER A 78 1.48 11.94 -7.67
CA SER A 78 1.50 10.87 -8.67
C SER A 78 2.84 10.13 -8.67
N GLY A 79 3.94 10.82 -8.44
CA GLY A 79 5.26 10.22 -8.27
C GLY A 79 5.30 9.27 -7.07
N PHE A 80 4.74 9.70 -5.93
CA PHE A 80 4.69 8.86 -4.73
C PHE A 80 3.85 7.60 -4.92
N VAL A 81 2.66 7.73 -5.50
CA VAL A 81 1.82 6.55 -5.81
C VAL A 81 2.53 5.59 -6.79
N ASN A 82 3.25 6.10 -7.80
CA ASN A 82 4.07 5.27 -8.68
C ASN A 82 5.18 4.53 -7.93
N VAL A 83 5.84 5.16 -6.95
CA VAL A 83 6.84 4.49 -6.10
C VAL A 83 6.21 3.35 -5.31
N LEU A 84 5.03 3.56 -4.70
CA LEU A 84 4.33 2.51 -3.97
C LEU A 84 3.97 1.34 -4.89
N PHE A 85 3.44 1.63 -6.09
CA PHE A 85 3.08 0.57 -7.03
C PHE A 85 4.28 -0.23 -7.52
N ASP A 86 5.38 0.43 -7.83
CA ASP A 86 6.62 -0.23 -8.28
C ASP A 86 7.23 -1.09 -7.16
N ARG A 87 7.44 -0.52 -5.97
CA ARG A 87 8.12 -1.22 -4.87
C ARG A 87 7.29 -2.32 -4.22
N VAL A 88 5.99 -2.10 -4.05
CA VAL A 88 5.11 -3.00 -3.28
C VAL A 88 4.45 -4.06 -4.15
N TYR A 89 4.00 -3.66 -5.34
CA TYR A 89 3.23 -4.54 -6.22
C TYR A 89 4.01 -4.97 -7.46
N GLY A 90 5.23 -4.47 -7.68
CA GLY A 90 6.03 -4.74 -8.88
C GLY A 90 5.36 -4.24 -10.16
N LYS A 91 4.52 -3.21 -10.08
CA LYS A 91 3.68 -2.70 -11.18
C LYS A 91 3.99 -1.24 -11.48
N LYS A 92 4.01 -0.88 -12.75
CA LYS A 92 4.15 0.52 -13.19
C LYS A 92 2.79 1.06 -13.60
N LEU A 93 2.38 2.21 -13.06
CA LEU A 93 1.11 2.85 -13.43
C LEU A 93 1.13 3.45 -14.85
N GLY A 94 2.28 3.53 -15.49
CA GLY A 94 2.43 4.03 -16.87
C GLY A 94 2.18 5.53 -17.06
N ALA A 95 1.73 6.25 -16.05
CA ALA A 95 1.51 7.70 -16.09
C ALA A 95 1.95 8.37 -14.79
N ARG A 96 2.39 9.64 -14.92
CA ARG A 96 2.74 10.53 -13.80
C ARG A 96 1.79 11.74 -13.73
N ASN A 97 0.52 11.51 -14.03
CA ASN A 97 -0.52 12.52 -13.97
C ASN A 97 -1.78 11.91 -13.36
N SER A 98 -2.26 12.46 -12.26
CA SER A 98 -3.41 11.95 -11.53
C SER A 98 -4.69 11.87 -12.38
N ALA A 99 -4.91 12.82 -13.30
CA ALA A 99 -6.08 12.82 -14.17
C ALA A 99 -6.00 11.69 -15.22
N VAL A 100 -4.81 11.40 -15.74
CA VAL A 100 -4.58 10.27 -16.67
C VAL A 100 -4.79 8.94 -15.94
N ILE A 101 -4.18 8.78 -14.76
CA ILE A 101 -4.36 7.56 -13.95
C ILE A 101 -5.84 7.35 -13.62
N TYR A 102 -6.58 8.44 -13.32
CA TYR A 102 -8.00 8.36 -13.04
C TYR A 102 -8.81 7.76 -14.20
N VAL A 103 -8.44 8.04 -15.43
CA VAL A 103 -9.12 7.46 -16.62
C VAL A 103 -8.87 5.96 -16.72
N TRP A 104 -7.70 5.47 -16.34
CA TRP A 104 -7.27 4.08 -16.54
C TRP A 104 -7.73 3.11 -15.45
N VAL A 105 -8.16 3.59 -14.28
CA VAL A 105 -8.58 2.70 -13.20
C VAL A 105 -10.03 2.24 -13.35
N LEU A 106 -10.32 1.05 -12.86
CA LEU A 106 -11.70 0.61 -12.62
C LEU A 106 -12.32 1.50 -11.55
N LYS A 107 -13.40 2.19 -11.88
CA LYS A 107 -14.09 3.06 -10.91
C LYS A 107 -14.73 2.22 -9.82
N LEU A 108 -14.62 2.71 -8.59
CA LEU A 108 -15.18 2.11 -7.39
C LEU A 108 -16.08 3.11 -6.66
N ASN A 109 -17.10 2.60 -6.00
CA ASN A 109 -17.81 3.35 -4.98
C ASN A 109 -16.96 3.42 -3.71
N LYS A 110 -17.25 4.37 -2.82
CA LYS A 110 -16.45 4.59 -1.62
C LYS A 110 -16.50 3.39 -0.65
N ASP A 111 -17.59 2.66 -0.62
CA ASP A 111 -17.84 1.47 0.20
C ASP A 111 -17.14 0.20 -0.33
N GLU A 112 -16.68 0.21 -1.58
CA GLU A 112 -15.93 -0.89 -2.20
C GLU A 112 -14.41 -0.76 -2.02
N LEU A 113 -13.95 0.33 -1.37
CA LEU A 113 -12.53 0.62 -1.19
C LEU A 113 -11.82 -0.43 -0.34
N GLN A 114 -10.70 -0.92 -0.87
CA GLN A 114 -9.79 -1.84 -0.20
C GLN A 114 -8.36 -1.25 -0.19
N GLU A 115 -7.52 -1.73 0.73
CA GLU A 115 -6.11 -1.36 0.76
C GLU A 115 -5.45 -1.52 -0.62
N GLY A 116 -4.71 -0.51 -1.05
CA GLY A 116 -4.08 -0.47 -2.37
C GLY A 116 -4.89 0.24 -3.45
N ASP A 117 -6.18 0.52 -3.22
CA ASP A 117 -6.98 1.30 -4.17
C ASP A 117 -6.55 2.77 -4.21
N LEU A 118 -6.84 3.43 -5.32
CA LEU A 118 -6.49 4.81 -5.54
C LEU A 118 -7.67 5.74 -5.23
N VAL A 119 -7.39 6.81 -4.49
CA VAL A 119 -8.36 7.87 -4.19
C VAL A 119 -7.94 9.15 -4.88
N PHE A 120 -8.92 9.83 -5.46
CA PHE A 120 -8.69 11.00 -6.32
C PHE A 120 -9.44 12.21 -5.80
N PHE A 121 -8.79 13.38 -5.93
CA PHE A 121 -9.35 14.64 -5.49
C PHE A 121 -9.30 15.68 -6.61
N ARG A 122 -10.33 16.53 -6.63
CA ARG A 122 -10.45 17.64 -7.58
C ARG A 122 -9.98 18.96 -6.96
N ASN A 123 -9.54 19.87 -7.80
CA ASN A 123 -9.32 21.25 -7.40
C ASN A 123 -10.63 22.07 -7.44
N SER A 124 -10.55 23.37 -7.13
CA SER A 124 -11.67 24.31 -7.18
C SER A 124 -12.32 24.43 -8.58
N ARG A 125 -11.56 24.13 -9.65
CA ARG A 125 -12.05 24.11 -11.04
C ARG A 125 -12.65 22.75 -11.43
N LYS A 126 -12.93 21.86 -10.46
CA LYS A 126 -13.50 20.53 -10.64
C LYS A 126 -12.64 19.54 -11.48
N ARG A 127 -11.34 19.84 -11.68
CA ARG A 127 -10.42 18.95 -12.40
C ARG A 127 -9.69 18.03 -11.42
N ILE A 128 -9.51 16.76 -11.79
CA ILE A 128 -8.65 15.83 -11.02
C ILE A 128 -7.25 16.42 -10.97
N SER A 129 -6.72 16.61 -9.77
CA SER A 129 -5.43 17.27 -9.55
C SER A 129 -4.61 16.63 -8.44
N HIS A 130 -5.16 15.64 -7.74
CA HIS A 130 -4.47 14.97 -6.65
C HIS A 130 -4.88 13.50 -6.55
N ILE A 131 -3.96 12.68 -6.04
CA ILE A 131 -4.11 11.24 -5.90
C ILE A 131 -3.45 10.79 -4.59
N GLY A 132 -4.02 9.76 -3.97
CA GLY A 132 -3.45 9.02 -2.85
C GLY A 132 -3.75 7.53 -2.97
N LEU A 133 -3.16 6.73 -2.08
CA LEU A 133 -3.39 5.29 -1.98
C LEU A 133 -4.13 4.99 -0.67
N TYR A 134 -5.23 4.27 -0.78
CA TYR A 134 -6.09 3.92 0.34
C TYR A 134 -5.48 2.81 1.21
N LEU A 135 -5.59 2.95 2.52
CA LEU A 135 -4.99 2.06 3.53
C LEU A 135 -6.02 1.28 4.36
N GLY A 136 -7.31 1.52 4.14
CA GLY A 136 -8.36 1.02 5.01
C GLY A 136 -8.83 2.06 6.04
N ASN A 137 -9.97 1.81 6.70
CA ASN A 137 -10.53 2.64 7.78
C ASN A 137 -10.58 4.15 7.45
N ASN A 138 -10.95 4.50 6.22
CA ASN A 138 -10.93 5.85 5.66
C ASN A 138 -9.54 6.53 5.63
N LYS A 139 -8.46 5.84 5.94
CA LYS A 139 -7.10 6.38 5.86
C LYS A 139 -6.54 6.21 4.46
N PHE A 140 -5.75 7.17 4.03
CA PHE A 140 -5.00 7.12 2.78
C PHE A 140 -3.69 7.88 2.92
N VAL A 141 -2.67 7.45 2.17
CA VAL A 141 -1.36 8.08 2.12
C VAL A 141 -1.22 8.88 0.82
N HIS A 142 -0.61 10.05 0.91
CA HIS A 142 -0.38 10.90 -0.25
C HIS A 142 0.74 11.91 -0.01
N ALA A 143 1.29 12.51 -1.07
CA ALA A 143 2.19 13.66 -0.96
C ALA A 143 1.38 14.96 -0.94
N SER A 144 1.16 15.51 0.25
CA SER A 144 0.48 16.79 0.46
C SER A 144 1.38 17.94 0.03
N THR A 145 0.81 18.94 -0.69
CA THR A 145 1.56 20.11 -1.15
C THR A 145 2.12 20.99 -0.03
N SER A 146 1.53 20.93 1.16
CA SER A 146 1.93 21.75 2.31
C SER A 146 2.64 20.98 3.41
N ARG A 147 2.46 19.65 3.48
CA ARG A 147 2.96 18.81 4.59
C ARG A 147 3.88 17.68 4.13
N GLY A 148 4.11 17.53 2.83
CA GLY A 148 4.85 16.39 2.27
C GLY A 148 4.07 15.08 2.34
N VAL A 149 4.76 13.95 2.37
CA VAL A 149 4.13 12.64 2.46
C VAL A 149 3.53 12.43 3.84
N ILE A 150 2.21 12.23 3.89
CA ILE A 150 1.43 12.06 5.12
C ILE A 150 0.30 11.06 4.93
N ILE A 151 -0.21 10.54 6.05
CA ILE A 151 -1.48 9.82 6.11
C ILE A 151 -2.58 10.81 6.52
N SER A 152 -3.71 10.75 5.84
CA SER A 152 -4.90 11.59 6.07
C SER A 152 -6.16 10.74 6.15
N ASP A 153 -7.27 11.36 6.59
CA ASP A 153 -8.58 10.71 6.67
C ASP A 153 -9.54 11.27 5.60
N LEU A 154 -10.20 10.39 4.85
CA LEU A 154 -11.21 10.77 3.85
C LEU A 154 -12.42 11.52 4.46
N ASN A 155 -12.60 11.44 5.76
CA ASN A 155 -13.67 12.14 6.47
C ASN A 155 -13.28 13.55 6.92
N GLU A 156 -12.00 13.94 6.84
CA GLU A 156 -11.59 15.33 7.07
C GLU A 156 -12.37 16.26 6.13
N PRO A 157 -12.86 17.43 6.62
CA PRO A 157 -13.71 18.33 5.83
C PRO A 157 -13.14 18.70 4.46
N TYR A 158 -11.81 18.90 4.40
CA TYR A 158 -11.12 19.20 3.15
C TYR A 158 -11.22 18.04 2.15
N TYR A 159 -10.84 16.83 2.54
CA TYR A 159 -10.84 15.68 1.63
C TYR A 159 -12.26 15.25 1.26
N LYS A 160 -13.20 15.29 2.21
CA LYS A 160 -14.61 15.03 1.93
C LYS A 160 -15.18 15.99 0.87
N ARG A 161 -14.83 17.28 0.92
CA ARG A 161 -15.28 18.31 -0.03
C ARG A 161 -14.70 18.10 -1.43
N TYR A 162 -13.43 17.72 -1.52
CA TYR A 162 -12.71 17.62 -2.79
C TYR A 162 -12.60 16.20 -3.35
N PHE A 163 -13.14 15.20 -2.65
CA PHE A 163 -13.19 13.83 -3.15
C PHE A 163 -13.90 13.78 -4.51
N ALA A 164 -13.25 13.14 -5.50
CA ALA A 164 -13.73 13.07 -6.86
C ALA A 164 -14.08 11.65 -7.30
N GLY A 165 -13.54 10.65 -6.59
CA GLY A 165 -13.79 9.24 -6.88
C GLY A 165 -12.65 8.36 -6.43
N ALA A 166 -12.84 7.07 -6.62
CA ALA A 166 -11.87 6.04 -6.32
C ALA A 166 -11.72 5.07 -7.50
N GLY A 167 -10.65 4.28 -7.47
CA GLY A 167 -10.50 3.25 -8.50
C GLY A 167 -9.40 2.26 -8.21
N ARG A 168 -9.58 1.05 -8.73
CA ARG A 168 -8.62 -0.06 -8.64
C ARG A 168 -7.80 -0.14 -9.91
N TYR A 169 -6.50 -0.26 -9.76
CA TYR A 169 -5.61 -0.47 -10.88
C TYR A 169 -5.85 -1.86 -11.48
N LYS A 170 -6.08 -1.93 -12.78
CA LYS A 170 -6.17 -3.18 -13.54
C LYS A 170 -4.88 -3.37 -14.33
N ALA A 171 -4.07 -4.36 -13.94
CA ALA A 171 -2.85 -4.71 -14.68
C ALA A 171 -3.14 -5.10 -16.15
N ASP A 172 -4.33 -5.65 -16.41
CA ASP A 172 -4.69 -6.28 -17.68
C ASP A 172 -5.17 -5.28 -18.74
N VAL A 173 -5.48 -4.03 -18.37
CA VAL A 173 -5.99 -3.01 -19.31
C VAL A 173 -4.87 -2.28 -20.08
N ILE A 174 -3.62 -2.33 -19.59
CA ILE A 174 -2.50 -1.58 -20.18
C ILE A 174 -1.54 -2.48 -20.97
N GLY A 175 -1.62 -3.80 -20.82
CA GLY A 175 -0.74 -4.77 -21.51
C GLY A 175 -1.06 -4.97 -23.00
N GLU A 176 -2.26 -4.63 -23.47
CA GLU A 176 -2.67 -4.94 -24.86
C GLU A 176 -2.35 -3.84 -25.88
N ASN A 177 -1.90 -2.66 -25.48
CA ASN A 177 -1.64 -1.55 -26.41
C ASN A 177 -0.16 -1.36 -26.81
N ASN A 178 0.75 -2.22 -26.39
CA ASN A 178 2.19 -2.12 -26.74
C ASN A 178 2.71 -3.28 -27.59
N SER A 179 1.84 -4.01 -28.30
CA SER A 179 2.22 -5.05 -29.26
C SER A 179 1.64 -4.69 -30.63
N ASN A 180 2.16 -3.61 -31.23
CA ASN A 180 2.14 -3.39 -32.69
C ASN A 180 3.29 -2.47 -33.08
#